data_dbc3019d6718f3fb0fe0b0481073125f
#
_entry.id   dbc3019d6718f3fb0fe0b0481073125f
#
_cell.length_a   1.000
_cell.length_b   1.000
_cell.length_c   1.000
_cell.angle_alpha   90.00
_cell.angle_beta   90.00
_cell.angle_gamma   90.00
#
_symmetry.space_group_name_H-M   'P 1'
#
loop_
_entity.id
_entity.type
_entity.pdbx_description
1 polymer ?
#
loop_
_entity_poly.entity_id
_entity_poly.type
_entity_poly.pdbx_seq_one_letter_code
_entity_poly.pdbx_strand_id
1 'polypeptide(L)' 'MQRLVTRNPNILGGVPVFNGTRVPIKTLFDYLRANYPLDDFLDDFPTVTRGQAQQVLEAAQRQWQELGGEAAYEIAA' A
#
# COMPACT_ATOMS: atom_id res chain seq x y z
N MET A 1 15.56 -11.50 0.02
CA MET A 1 14.71 -10.35 -0.24
C MET A 1 13.29 -10.67 0.20
N GLN A 2 12.70 -9.85 1.05
CA GLN A 2 11.34 -10.11 1.51
C GLN A 2 10.33 -9.68 0.45
N ARG A 3 9.31 -10.51 0.28
CA ARG A 3 8.20 -10.18 -0.59
C ARG A 3 7.27 -9.22 0.14
N LEU A 4 6.95 -8.08 -0.47
CA LEU A 4 6.02 -7.11 0.13
C LEU A 4 4.57 -7.50 -0.06
N VAL A 5 4.26 -8.11 -1.20
CA VAL A 5 2.89 -8.35 -1.64
C VAL A 5 2.74 -9.81 -2.02
N THR A 6 1.63 -10.40 -1.62
CA THR A 6 1.27 -11.77 -1.99
C THR A 6 -0.02 -11.75 -2.81
N ARG A 7 -0.03 -12.51 -3.89
CA ARG A 7 -1.25 -12.83 -4.64
C ARG A 7 -1.46 -14.33 -4.57
N ASN A 8 -2.55 -14.75 -3.95
CA ASN A 8 -2.88 -16.16 -3.83
C ASN A 8 -4.38 -16.31 -4.14
N PRO A 9 -4.76 -17.15 -5.13
CA PRO A 9 -6.18 -17.32 -5.48
C PRO A 9 -7.03 -17.78 -4.30
N ASN A 10 -6.42 -18.41 -3.30
CA ASN A 10 -7.11 -18.86 -2.10
C ASN A 10 -7.28 -17.76 -1.05
N ILE A 11 -6.71 -16.59 -1.28
CA ILE A 11 -6.85 -15.43 -0.40
C ILE A 11 -7.59 -14.33 -1.15
N LEU A 12 -8.84 -14.11 -0.78
CA LEU A 12 -9.67 -13.03 -1.33
C LEU A 12 -9.72 -13.04 -2.87
N GLY A 13 -9.68 -14.23 -3.48
CA GLY A 13 -9.76 -14.35 -4.94
C GLY A 13 -8.54 -13.86 -5.70
N GLY A 14 -7.38 -13.75 -5.03
CA GLY A 14 -6.13 -13.37 -5.68
C GLY A 14 -5.80 -11.89 -5.66
N VAL A 15 -6.55 -11.08 -4.88
CA VAL A 15 -6.19 -9.66 -4.76
C VAL A 15 -4.85 -9.52 -4.05
N PRO A 16 -4.05 -8.48 -4.36
CA PRO A 16 -2.79 -8.27 -3.67
C PRO A 16 -3.01 -7.97 -2.20
N VAL A 17 -2.32 -8.69 -1.32
CA VAL A 17 -2.36 -8.48 0.13
C VAL A 17 -0.95 -8.26 0.64
N PHE A 18 -0.84 -7.65 1.84
CA PHE A 18 0.44 -7.57 2.53
C PHE A 18 0.93 -8.98 2.82
N ASN A 19 2.22 -9.24 2.55
CA ASN A 19 2.79 -10.57 2.71
C ASN A 19 2.57 -11.10 4.13
N GLY A 20 2.11 -12.33 4.22
CA GLY A 20 1.82 -12.97 5.51
C GLY A 20 0.50 -12.54 6.16
N THR A 21 -0.32 -11.76 5.46
CA THR A 21 -1.60 -11.29 5.98
C THR A 21 -2.72 -11.57 4.98
N ARG A 22 -3.95 -11.26 5.38
CA ARG A 22 -5.11 -11.24 4.48
C ARG A 22 -5.59 -9.81 4.22
N VAL A 23 -4.77 -8.81 4.55
CA VAL A 23 -5.13 -7.41 4.41
C VAL A 23 -4.78 -6.93 3.00
N PRO A 24 -5.76 -6.50 2.20
CA PRO A 24 -5.48 -6.00 0.86
C PRO A 24 -4.62 -4.74 0.89
N ILE A 25 -3.69 -4.65 -0.05
CA ILE A 25 -2.89 -3.43 -0.22
C ILE A 25 -3.80 -2.22 -0.44
N LYS A 26 -4.87 -2.41 -1.21
CA LYS A 26 -5.84 -1.36 -1.49
C LYS A 26 -6.40 -0.72 -0.22
N THR A 27 -6.56 -1.47 0.86
CA THR A 27 -7.13 -0.97 2.11
C THR A 27 -6.28 0.15 2.70
N LEU A 28 -4.94 0.05 2.61
CA LEU A 28 -4.05 1.12 3.05
C LEU A 28 -4.35 2.42 2.30
N PHE A 29 -4.45 2.35 0.98
CA PHE A 29 -4.71 3.54 0.17
C PHE A 29 -6.10 4.10 0.38
N ASP A 30 -7.10 3.23 0.63
CA ASP A 30 -8.45 3.68 0.96
C ASP A 30 -8.47 4.50 2.25
N TYR A 31 -7.71 4.06 3.28
CA TYR A 31 -7.59 4.82 4.52
C TYR A 31 -6.97 6.19 4.30
N LEU A 32 -5.85 6.23 3.57
CA LEU A 32 -5.15 7.49 3.32
C LEU A 32 -6.00 8.44 2.49
N ARG A 33 -6.73 7.90 1.53
CA ARG A 33 -7.61 8.70 0.67
C ARG A 33 -8.78 9.29 1.46
N ALA A 34 -9.22 8.62 2.51
CA ALA A 34 -10.27 9.10 3.40
C ALA A 34 -9.74 10.00 4.52
N ASN A 35 -8.46 10.39 4.44
CA ASN A 35 -7.79 11.26 5.41
C ASN A 35 -7.57 10.63 6.78
N TYR A 36 -7.56 9.29 6.87
CA TYR A 36 -7.15 8.64 8.09
C TYR A 36 -5.62 8.56 8.14
N PRO A 37 -5.01 8.83 9.30
CA PRO A 37 -3.56 8.68 9.42
C PRO A 37 -3.14 7.21 9.34
N LEU A 38 -1.89 6.98 8.97
CA LEU A 38 -1.35 5.62 8.90
C LEU A 38 -1.53 4.86 10.21
N ASP A 39 -1.39 5.54 11.34
CA ASP A 39 -1.54 4.90 12.66
C ASP A 39 -2.92 4.26 12.83
N ASP A 40 -3.98 4.89 12.30
CA ASP A 40 -5.32 4.32 12.38
C ASP A 40 -5.43 3.03 11.58
N PHE A 41 -4.81 3.01 10.40
CA PHE A 41 -4.76 1.79 9.60
C PHE A 41 -4.03 0.67 10.35
N LEU A 42 -2.89 0.98 10.94
CA LEU A 42 -2.10 -0.02 11.65
C LEU A 42 -2.80 -0.52 12.92
N ASP A 43 -3.56 0.34 13.59
CA ASP A 43 -4.35 -0.06 14.75
C ASP A 43 -5.48 -1.02 14.37
N ASP A 44 -6.13 -0.77 13.22
CA ASP A 44 -7.25 -1.60 12.76
C ASP A 44 -6.77 -2.92 12.16
N PHE A 45 -5.54 -2.96 11.63
CA PHE A 45 -4.97 -4.14 10.99
C PHE A 45 -3.62 -4.49 11.61
N PRO A 46 -3.63 -5.02 12.84
CA PRO A 46 -2.37 -5.24 13.57
C PRO A 46 -1.47 -6.30 12.97
N THR A 47 -1.95 -7.12 12.04
CA THR A 47 -1.10 -8.08 11.32
C THR A 47 -0.18 -7.41 10.32
N VAL A 48 -0.44 -6.15 9.96
CA VAL A 48 0.43 -5.38 9.08
C VAL A 48 1.37 -4.56 9.94
N THR A 49 2.68 -4.66 9.69
CA THR A 49 3.66 -3.87 10.42
C THR A 49 3.81 -2.48 9.78
N ARG A 50 4.29 -1.52 10.58
CA ARG A 50 4.58 -0.19 10.05
C ARG A 50 5.60 -0.27 8.92
N GLY A 51 6.63 -1.13 9.07
CA GLY A 51 7.64 -1.32 8.03
C GLY A 51 7.04 -1.80 6.72
N GLN A 52 6.11 -2.75 6.77
CA GLN A 52 5.43 -3.23 5.56
C GLN A 52 4.66 -2.11 4.89
N ALA A 53 3.89 -1.34 5.65
CA ALA A 53 3.10 -0.24 5.10
C ALA A 53 4.01 0.82 4.47
N GLN A 54 5.09 1.18 5.14
CA GLN A 54 6.04 2.18 4.62
C GLN A 54 6.71 1.70 3.34
N GLN A 55 7.09 0.42 3.26
CA GLN A 55 7.71 -0.13 2.07
C GLN A 55 6.75 -0.14 0.88
N VAL A 56 5.47 -0.41 1.11
CA VAL A 56 4.46 -0.33 0.05
C VAL A 56 4.32 1.12 -0.43
N LEU A 57 4.30 2.08 0.48
CA LEU A 57 4.21 3.49 0.10
C LEU A 57 5.44 3.93 -0.70
N GLU A 58 6.63 3.49 -0.30
CA GLU A 58 7.85 3.79 -1.05
C GLU A 58 7.83 3.18 -2.45
N ALA A 59 7.34 1.94 -2.56
CA ALA A 59 7.23 1.29 -3.87
C ALA A 59 6.24 2.04 -4.77
N ALA A 60 5.14 2.52 -4.22
CA ALA A 60 4.17 3.31 -4.98
C ALA A 60 4.78 4.63 -5.44
N GLN A 61 5.58 5.27 -4.58
CA GLN A 61 6.26 6.52 -4.93
C GLN A 61 7.23 6.31 -6.08
N ARG A 62 8.02 5.22 -6.05
CA ARG A 62 8.96 4.92 -7.14
C ARG A 62 8.24 4.70 -8.45
N GLN A 63 7.14 3.97 -8.43
CA GLN A 63 6.35 3.73 -9.63
C GLN A 63 5.79 5.04 -10.19
N TRP A 64 5.34 5.91 -9.31
CA TRP A 64 4.85 7.22 -9.69
C TRP A 64 5.93 8.05 -10.39
N GLN A 65 7.17 8.00 -9.87
CA GLN A 65 8.30 8.69 -10.50
C GLN A 65 8.63 8.13 -11.87
N GLU A 66 8.56 6.82 -12.03
CA GLU A 66 8.77 6.16 -13.33
C GLU A 66 7.76 6.61 -14.38
N LEU A 67 6.56 6.98 -13.93
CA LEU A 67 5.50 7.49 -14.81
C LEU A 67 5.60 9.00 -15.05
N GLY A 68 6.69 9.65 -14.59
CA GLY A 68 6.86 11.09 -14.73
C GLY A 68 6.10 11.88 -13.67
N GLY A 69 6.06 11.36 -12.44
CA GLY A 69 5.26 11.93 -11.37
C GLY A 69 5.52 13.38 -11.05
N GLU A 70 6.78 13.83 -11.16
CA GLU A 70 7.12 15.23 -10.91
C GLU A 70 6.41 16.16 -11.88
N ALA A 71 6.39 15.80 -13.17
CA ALA A 71 5.68 16.57 -14.16
C ALA A 71 4.18 16.57 -13.91
N ALA A 72 3.65 15.44 -13.43
CA ALA A 72 2.23 15.36 -13.08
C ALA A 72 1.87 16.27 -11.91
N TYR A 73 2.76 16.41 -10.94
CA TYR A 73 2.55 17.34 -9.83
C TYR A 73 2.49 18.78 -10.31
N GLU A 74 3.37 19.15 -11.20
CA GLU A 74 3.38 20.51 -11.76
C GLU A 74 2.10 20.80 -12.52
N ILE A 75 1.61 19.82 -13.26
CA ILE A 75 0.36 19.97 -14.02
C ILE A 75 -0.83 20.10 -13.07
N ALA A 76 -0.82 19.35 -11.98
CA ALA A 76 -1.92 19.33 -11.01
C ALA A 76 -1.95 20.59 -10.15
N ALA A 77 -0.81 21.24 -10.01
CA ALA A 77 -0.73 22.46 -9.21
C ALA A 77 -1.34 23.63 -9.95
#